data_33eed3850f337937d2fbd8d7e1e4ec5e
#
_entry.id   33eed3850f337937d2fbd8d7e1e4ec5e
#
_cell.length_a   1.000
_cell.length_b   1.000
_cell.length_c   1.000
_cell.angle_alpha   90.00
_cell.angle_beta   90.00
_cell.angle_gamma   90.00
#
_symmetry.space_group_name_H-M   'P 1'
#
loop_
_entity.id
_entity.type
_entity.pdbx_description
1 polymer ?
#
loop_
_entity_poly.entity_id
_entity_poly.type
_entity_poly.pdbx_seq_one_letter_code
_entity_poly.pdbx_strand_id
1 'polypeptide(L)'
;MVTEDAVREALATVNDPEIQRPITELGMVKSVEIGEDGAVAVTVYLTVSGCPMRGTITDNVTAALQRVEGVTSVDVSLDVMSDEQRKELAAALRGGTAEREVPFAKPGSLTRVYAVASGKGGVGKSSVTVNLAAAMAADGLKVGVVDADIYGHSVPRMLGADGRPTQVENMIMPPSANGVKVISIGMFTPGNAPVVWRGPMLHRALQQFLADVYWGDLDVLLLDLPPGTGDIAISVAQLVPNAEILVVTTPQQAAAEVAERAGSIAVQTHQKIVGVVENMSGLPCPHCDEMVDVFGTGGGQLVADGLTRTTGATVPVLGSIPIDVRLREGGDEGKPVVLTDPDSPAGSALRAIAGKLGGRQRGLSGMSLGITPRNKF
;
A
#
# COMPACT_ATOMS: atom_id res chain seq x y z
N MET A 1 6.31 30.03 -31.21
CA MET A 1 6.11 28.84 -32.08
C MET A 1 6.30 27.60 -31.18
N VAL A 2 5.33 26.72 -31.16
CA VAL A 2 5.41 25.48 -30.35
C VAL A 2 6.54 24.62 -30.90
N THR A 3 7.41 24.11 -30.02
CA THR A 3 8.51 23.22 -30.42
C THR A 3 8.23 21.78 -29.91
N GLU A 4 8.74 20.80 -30.61
CA GLU A 4 8.59 19.40 -30.20
C GLU A 4 9.25 19.13 -28.83
N ASP A 5 10.37 19.79 -28.53
CA ASP A 5 11.06 19.67 -27.24
C ASP A 5 10.17 20.20 -26.09
N ALA A 6 9.52 21.35 -26.27
CA ALA A 6 8.61 21.88 -25.25
C ALA A 6 7.40 20.97 -24.99
N VAL A 7 6.86 20.35 -26.06
CA VAL A 7 5.79 19.37 -25.94
C VAL A 7 6.27 18.09 -25.21
N ARG A 8 7.47 17.58 -25.55
CA ARG A 8 8.04 16.41 -24.88
C ARG A 8 8.38 16.68 -23.42
N GLU A 9 8.88 17.87 -23.09
CA GLU A 9 9.10 18.27 -21.68
C GLU A 9 7.78 18.32 -20.90
N ALA A 10 6.73 18.84 -21.48
CA ALA A 10 5.41 18.85 -20.85
C ALA A 10 4.89 17.41 -20.62
N LEU A 11 5.02 16.53 -21.63
CA LEU A 11 4.63 15.12 -21.52
C LEU A 11 5.46 14.36 -20.48
N ALA A 12 6.71 14.74 -20.24
CA ALA A 12 7.57 14.14 -19.21
C ALA A 12 7.07 14.46 -17.77
N THR A 13 6.20 15.46 -17.61
CA THR A 13 5.55 15.74 -16.32
C THR A 13 4.31 14.90 -16.06
N VAL A 14 3.81 14.19 -17.09
CA VAL A 14 2.61 13.36 -17.00
C VAL A 14 3.01 11.96 -16.58
N ASN A 15 2.57 11.56 -15.40
CA ASN A 15 2.77 10.20 -14.91
C ASN A 15 1.59 9.31 -15.30
N ASP A 16 1.88 8.07 -15.69
CA ASP A 16 0.88 7.03 -15.77
C ASP A 16 0.26 6.79 -14.37
N PRO A 17 -1.05 6.79 -14.21
CA PRO A 17 -1.69 6.70 -12.90
C PRO A 17 -1.52 5.36 -12.20
N GLU A 18 -1.29 4.26 -12.93
CA GLU A 18 -1.06 2.93 -12.36
C GLU A 18 0.42 2.70 -12.04
N ILE A 19 1.31 3.06 -12.98
CA ILE A 19 2.76 2.85 -12.87
C ILE A 19 3.43 3.95 -12.03
N GLN A 20 2.87 5.17 -12.03
CA GLN A 20 3.38 6.36 -11.35
C GLN A 20 4.80 6.77 -11.81
N ARG A 21 5.05 6.61 -13.10
CA ARG A 21 6.26 7.07 -13.80
C ARG A 21 5.88 7.88 -15.03
N PRO A 22 6.75 8.78 -15.50
CA PRO A 22 6.51 9.58 -16.70
C PRO A 22 6.17 8.71 -17.91
N ILE A 23 5.09 9.05 -18.63
CA ILE A 23 4.65 8.31 -19.83
C ILE A 23 5.73 8.30 -20.93
N THR A 24 6.61 9.30 -20.96
CA THR A 24 7.76 9.37 -21.85
C THR A 24 8.82 8.31 -21.54
N GLU A 25 9.11 8.05 -20.25
CA GLU A 25 10.03 7.00 -19.82
C GLU A 25 9.48 5.60 -20.04
N LEU A 26 8.16 5.46 -20.01
CA LEU A 26 7.46 4.19 -20.22
C LEU A 26 7.29 3.84 -21.70
N GLY A 27 7.77 4.69 -22.63
CA GLY A 27 7.58 4.49 -24.07
C GLY A 27 6.11 4.57 -24.49
N MET A 28 5.27 5.27 -23.71
CA MET A 28 3.83 5.38 -24.02
C MET A 28 3.51 6.48 -25.02
N VAL A 29 4.42 7.39 -25.33
CA VAL A 29 4.22 8.41 -26.37
C VAL A 29 4.54 7.83 -27.74
N LYS A 30 3.48 7.62 -28.57
CA LYS A 30 3.62 7.06 -29.91
C LYS A 30 4.04 8.11 -30.93
N SER A 31 3.32 9.22 -30.99
CA SER A 31 3.57 10.32 -31.94
C SER A 31 3.19 11.65 -31.35
N VAL A 32 3.86 12.69 -31.80
CA VAL A 32 3.57 14.11 -31.54
C VAL A 32 3.53 14.81 -32.88
N GLU A 33 2.43 15.46 -33.19
CA GLU A 33 2.24 16.25 -34.41
C GLU A 33 1.88 17.68 -34.02
N ILE A 34 2.56 18.65 -34.60
CA ILE A 34 2.38 20.08 -34.29
C ILE A 34 1.99 20.79 -35.57
N GLY A 35 0.78 21.38 -35.60
CA GLY A 35 0.29 22.19 -36.68
C GLY A 35 0.90 23.58 -36.69
N GLU A 36 0.91 24.22 -37.85
CA GLU A 36 1.42 25.59 -38.04
C GLU A 36 0.65 26.62 -37.20
N ASP A 37 -0.61 26.33 -36.87
CA ASP A 37 -1.52 27.12 -36.05
C ASP A 37 -1.34 26.93 -34.55
N GLY A 38 -0.39 26.07 -34.14
CA GLY A 38 -0.15 25.69 -32.73
C GLY A 38 -1.09 24.61 -32.20
N ALA A 39 -1.83 23.92 -33.05
CA ALA A 39 -2.57 22.71 -32.71
C ALA A 39 -1.59 21.56 -32.44
N VAL A 40 -1.79 20.82 -31.36
CA VAL A 40 -0.94 19.66 -30.99
C VAL A 40 -1.79 18.40 -30.94
N ALA A 41 -1.45 17.41 -31.77
CA ALA A 41 -2.04 16.07 -31.73
C ALA A 41 -1.03 15.07 -31.16
N VAL A 42 -1.44 14.34 -30.14
CA VAL A 42 -0.58 13.33 -29.48
C VAL A 42 -1.29 11.99 -29.45
N THR A 43 -0.59 10.94 -29.86
CA THR A 43 -1.06 9.56 -29.67
C THR A 43 -0.32 8.91 -28.51
N VAL A 44 -1.09 8.40 -27.54
CA VAL A 44 -0.56 7.74 -26.34
C VAL A 44 -0.94 6.26 -26.34
N TYR A 45 0.03 5.39 -26.09
CA TYR A 45 -0.21 3.96 -25.93
C TYR A 45 -0.82 3.66 -24.57
N LEU A 46 -1.84 2.82 -24.56
CA LEU A 46 -2.34 2.11 -23.38
C LEU A 46 -1.70 0.73 -23.28
N THR A 47 -1.46 0.26 -22.10
CA THR A 47 -0.94 -1.11 -21.85
C THR A 47 -1.94 -2.20 -22.28
N VAL A 48 -3.25 -1.94 -22.09
CA VAL A 48 -4.35 -2.84 -22.45
C VAL A 48 -5.53 -2.05 -23.04
N SER A 49 -6.30 -2.65 -23.94
CA SER A 49 -7.45 -2.01 -24.60
C SER A 49 -8.57 -1.60 -23.63
N GLY A 50 -8.68 -2.29 -22.50
CA GLY A 50 -9.69 -2.05 -21.45
C GLY A 50 -9.19 -1.24 -20.26
N CYS A 51 -8.13 -0.43 -20.41
CA CYS A 51 -7.57 0.36 -19.30
C CYS A 51 -8.64 1.26 -18.65
N PRO A 52 -8.93 1.07 -17.34
CA PRO A 52 -9.94 1.87 -16.63
C PRO A 52 -9.51 3.33 -16.48
N MET A 53 -8.20 3.61 -16.56
CA MET A 53 -7.61 4.94 -16.35
C MET A 53 -7.47 5.76 -17.64
N ARG A 54 -8.04 5.27 -18.77
CA ARG A 54 -7.93 5.95 -20.07
C ARG A 54 -8.36 7.43 -20.03
N GLY A 55 -9.44 7.74 -19.33
CA GLY A 55 -9.92 9.11 -19.16
C GLY A 55 -8.91 9.97 -18.42
N THR A 56 -8.42 9.49 -17.28
CA THR A 56 -7.40 10.18 -16.46
C THR A 56 -6.11 10.47 -17.24
N ILE A 57 -5.65 9.53 -18.07
CA ILE A 57 -4.48 9.73 -18.93
C ILE A 57 -4.75 10.83 -19.95
N THR A 58 -5.90 10.79 -20.63
CA THR A 58 -6.30 11.82 -21.59
C THR A 58 -6.35 13.20 -20.96
N ASP A 59 -7.00 13.33 -19.79
CA ASP A 59 -7.15 14.58 -19.07
C ASP A 59 -5.79 15.15 -18.63
N ASN A 60 -4.91 14.30 -18.07
CA ASN A 60 -3.59 14.70 -17.62
C ASN A 60 -2.70 15.17 -18.78
N VAL A 61 -2.71 14.45 -19.90
CA VAL A 61 -1.97 14.83 -21.12
C VAL A 61 -2.48 16.15 -21.65
N THR A 62 -3.80 16.30 -21.78
CA THR A 62 -4.43 17.54 -22.25
C THR A 62 -4.05 18.71 -21.36
N ALA A 63 -4.17 18.56 -20.04
CA ALA A 63 -3.84 19.61 -19.09
C ALA A 63 -2.35 20.00 -19.12
N ALA A 64 -1.45 19.04 -19.32
CA ALA A 64 -0.02 19.32 -19.43
C ALA A 64 0.31 20.12 -20.71
N LEU A 65 -0.24 19.72 -21.84
CA LEU A 65 0.02 20.36 -23.13
C LEU A 65 -0.61 21.75 -23.24
N GLN A 66 -1.78 21.99 -22.63
CA GLN A 66 -2.42 23.31 -22.59
C GLN A 66 -1.59 24.37 -21.84
N ARG A 67 -0.62 23.95 -21.01
CA ARG A 67 0.29 24.88 -20.31
C ARG A 67 1.48 25.32 -21.15
N VAL A 68 1.71 24.67 -22.30
CA VAL A 68 2.83 25.01 -23.20
C VAL A 68 2.47 26.29 -23.97
N GLU A 69 3.37 27.27 -23.92
CA GLU A 69 3.15 28.56 -24.57
C GLU A 69 3.01 28.42 -26.10
N GLY A 70 1.93 28.93 -26.64
CA GLY A 70 1.63 28.90 -28.06
C GLY A 70 0.77 27.72 -28.51
N VAL A 71 0.41 26.78 -27.63
CA VAL A 71 -0.56 25.72 -27.94
C VAL A 71 -1.97 26.31 -27.99
N THR A 72 -2.67 26.10 -29.12
CA THR A 72 -4.02 26.61 -29.37
C THR A 72 -5.10 25.58 -29.16
N SER A 73 -4.80 24.28 -29.48
CA SER A 73 -5.68 23.15 -29.26
C SER A 73 -4.88 21.88 -29.03
N VAL A 74 -5.46 20.94 -28.30
CA VAL A 74 -4.86 19.64 -28.00
C VAL A 74 -5.83 18.53 -28.39
N ASP A 75 -5.36 17.59 -29.20
CA ASP A 75 -6.07 16.35 -29.53
C ASP A 75 -5.28 15.14 -29.02
N VAL A 76 -5.91 14.33 -28.19
CA VAL A 76 -5.27 13.14 -27.60
C VAL A 76 -5.95 11.89 -28.10
N SER A 77 -5.23 11.14 -28.93
CA SER A 77 -5.63 9.82 -29.43
C SER A 77 -4.99 8.73 -28.58
N LEU A 78 -5.73 7.64 -28.35
CA LEU A 78 -5.26 6.47 -27.62
C LEU A 78 -5.11 5.28 -28.53
N ASP A 79 -3.98 4.58 -28.44
CA ASP A 79 -3.68 3.32 -29.12
C ASP A 79 -3.27 2.25 -28.09
N VAL A 80 -3.10 1.01 -28.50
CA VAL A 80 -2.75 -0.09 -27.60
C VAL A 80 -1.35 -0.61 -27.96
N MET A 81 -0.52 -0.83 -26.94
CA MET A 81 0.81 -1.40 -27.09
C MET A 81 0.75 -2.78 -27.76
N SER A 82 1.72 -3.07 -28.64
CA SER A 82 1.96 -4.43 -29.16
C SER A 82 2.46 -5.36 -28.06
N ASP A 83 2.44 -6.67 -28.32
CA ASP A 83 2.97 -7.68 -27.39
C ASP A 83 4.46 -7.47 -27.09
N GLU A 84 5.24 -7.07 -28.11
CA GLU A 84 6.65 -6.75 -27.96
C GLU A 84 6.86 -5.53 -27.06
N GLN A 85 6.13 -4.45 -27.28
CA GLN A 85 6.21 -3.23 -26.46
C GLN A 85 5.83 -3.49 -25.00
N ARG A 86 4.80 -4.32 -24.76
CA ARG A 86 4.43 -4.73 -23.40
C ARG A 86 5.52 -5.53 -22.71
N LYS A 87 6.18 -6.46 -23.42
CA LYS A 87 7.31 -7.24 -22.89
C LYS A 87 8.50 -6.35 -22.54
N GLU A 88 8.83 -5.37 -23.39
CA GLU A 88 9.88 -4.40 -23.12
C GLU A 88 9.56 -3.53 -21.90
N LEU A 89 8.33 -3.02 -21.81
CA LEU A 89 7.86 -2.27 -20.66
C LEU A 89 7.94 -3.11 -19.37
N ALA A 90 7.43 -4.35 -19.38
CA ALA A 90 7.48 -5.25 -18.24
C ALA A 90 8.92 -5.55 -17.80
N ALA A 91 9.84 -5.77 -18.75
CA ALA A 91 11.26 -5.97 -18.48
C ALA A 91 11.91 -4.72 -17.85
N ALA A 92 11.61 -3.53 -18.38
CA ALA A 92 12.10 -2.25 -17.85
C ALA A 92 11.59 -2.00 -16.42
N LEU A 93 10.32 -2.32 -16.14
CA LEU A 93 9.72 -2.17 -14.82
C LEU A 93 10.28 -3.16 -13.79
N ARG A 94 10.71 -4.35 -14.20
CA ARG A 94 11.38 -5.36 -13.35
C ARG A 94 12.87 -5.15 -13.14
N GLY A 95 13.45 -4.12 -13.73
CA GLY A 95 14.89 -3.90 -13.65
C GLY A 95 15.74 -4.97 -14.34
N GLY A 96 15.17 -5.66 -15.35
CA GLY A 96 15.89 -6.64 -16.17
C GLY A 96 16.05 -8.04 -15.58
N THR A 97 15.47 -8.34 -14.41
CA THR A 97 15.57 -9.69 -13.79
C THR A 97 14.43 -10.60 -14.28
N ALA A 98 14.82 -11.81 -14.73
CA ALA A 98 13.87 -12.84 -15.21
C ALA A 98 13.28 -13.71 -14.07
N GLU A 99 13.85 -13.68 -12.87
CA GLU A 99 13.42 -14.51 -11.74
C GLU A 99 12.40 -13.80 -10.85
N ARG A 100 11.45 -14.58 -10.31
CA ARG A 100 10.43 -14.13 -9.35
C ARG A 100 11.05 -13.91 -7.97
N GLU A 101 11.82 -12.85 -7.82
CA GLU A 101 12.37 -12.46 -6.53
C GLU A 101 11.39 -11.54 -5.79
N VAL A 102 11.26 -11.75 -4.48
CA VAL A 102 10.51 -10.83 -3.60
C VAL A 102 11.42 -9.62 -3.30
N PRO A 103 11.10 -8.41 -3.82
CA PRO A 103 11.99 -7.24 -3.69
C PRO A 103 12.27 -6.86 -2.23
N PHE A 104 11.29 -7.11 -1.36
CA PHE A 104 11.32 -6.74 0.06
C PHE A 104 12.20 -7.67 0.91
N ALA A 105 12.52 -8.88 0.40
CA ALA A 105 13.41 -9.83 1.07
C ALA A 105 14.89 -9.57 0.78
N LYS A 106 15.21 -8.72 -0.18
CA LYS A 106 16.60 -8.44 -0.57
C LYS A 106 17.37 -7.76 0.56
N PRO A 107 18.63 -8.16 0.79
CA PRO A 107 19.51 -7.41 1.69
C PRO A 107 19.63 -5.95 1.22
N GLY A 108 19.38 -5.02 2.12
CA GLY A 108 19.42 -3.58 1.80
C GLY A 108 18.12 -3.00 1.26
N SER A 109 17.02 -3.76 1.18
CA SER A 109 15.69 -3.19 0.93
C SER A 109 15.40 -2.07 1.92
N LEU A 110 15.02 -0.90 1.41
CA LEU A 110 14.66 0.27 2.22
C LEU A 110 13.19 0.25 2.64
N THR A 111 12.38 -0.64 2.05
CA THR A 111 10.96 -0.79 2.39
C THR A 111 10.83 -1.44 3.76
N ARG A 112 10.09 -0.82 4.67
CA ARG A 112 9.69 -1.45 5.93
C ARG A 112 8.45 -2.29 5.70
N VAL A 113 8.50 -3.55 6.14
CA VAL A 113 7.38 -4.48 6.00
C VAL A 113 6.81 -4.77 7.37
N TYR A 114 5.51 -4.51 7.55
CA TYR A 114 4.78 -4.79 8.78
C TYR A 114 3.76 -5.90 8.56
N ALA A 115 3.93 -7.01 9.25
CA ALA A 115 2.96 -8.09 9.31
C ALA A 115 1.96 -7.79 10.45
N VAL A 116 0.75 -7.34 10.10
CA VAL A 116 -0.29 -7.01 11.07
C VAL A 116 -1.02 -8.29 11.46
N ALA A 117 -0.83 -8.71 12.69
CA ALA A 117 -1.33 -9.96 13.23
C ALA A 117 -2.32 -9.73 14.38
N SER A 118 -3.22 -10.69 14.57
CA SER A 118 -4.11 -10.72 15.75
C SER A 118 -4.35 -12.16 16.16
N GLY A 119 -4.50 -12.41 17.44
CA GLY A 119 -4.72 -13.79 17.90
C GLY A 119 -6.15 -14.28 17.82
N LYS A 120 -7.12 -13.39 17.59
CA LYS A 120 -8.53 -13.71 17.37
C LYS A 120 -9.13 -12.81 16.29
N GLY A 121 -10.22 -13.28 15.68
CA GLY A 121 -11.02 -12.46 14.77
C GLY A 121 -11.82 -11.38 15.51
N GLY A 122 -12.22 -10.34 14.79
CA GLY A 122 -13.09 -9.29 15.33
C GLY A 122 -12.42 -8.24 16.20
N VAL A 123 -11.08 -8.19 16.27
CA VAL A 123 -10.34 -7.14 17.02
C VAL A 123 -10.17 -5.83 16.24
N GLY A 124 -10.67 -5.77 15.01
CA GLY A 124 -10.51 -4.60 14.14
C GLY A 124 -9.14 -4.49 13.48
N LYS A 125 -8.40 -5.59 13.30
CA LYS A 125 -7.08 -5.65 12.67
C LYS A 125 -7.05 -4.92 11.32
N SER A 126 -7.96 -5.27 10.40
CA SER A 126 -8.03 -4.67 9.06
C SER A 126 -8.38 -3.18 9.08
N SER A 127 -9.27 -2.74 10.01
CA SER A 127 -9.54 -1.31 10.23
C SER A 127 -8.29 -0.54 10.66
N VAL A 128 -7.50 -1.13 11.56
CA VAL A 128 -6.21 -0.56 12.00
C VAL A 128 -5.24 -0.53 10.81
N THR A 129 -5.10 -1.63 10.08
CA THR A 129 -4.20 -1.72 8.91
C THR A 129 -4.51 -0.63 7.87
N VAL A 130 -5.78 -0.48 7.49
CA VAL A 130 -6.24 0.50 6.48
C VAL A 130 -5.95 1.93 6.94
N ASN A 131 -6.29 2.25 8.19
CA ASN A 131 -6.09 3.60 8.69
C ASN A 131 -4.61 3.94 8.90
N LEU A 132 -3.78 2.99 9.35
CA LEU A 132 -2.32 3.19 9.39
C LEU A 132 -1.75 3.44 8.00
N ALA A 133 -2.17 2.65 7.01
CA ALA A 133 -1.73 2.82 5.61
C ALA A 133 -2.14 4.21 5.07
N ALA A 134 -3.39 4.61 5.27
CA ALA A 134 -3.91 5.90 4.82
C ALA A 134 -3.22 7.08 5.54
N ALA A 135 -2.96 6.98 6.84
CA ALA A 135 -2.24 8.00 7.60
C ALA A 135 -0.80 8.16 7.11
N MET A 136 -0.07 7.05 6.91
CA MET A 136 1.30 7.07 6.39
C MET A 136 1.35 7.65 4.97
N ALA A 137 0.38 7.33 4.11
CA ALA A 137 0.29 7.90 2.77
C ALA A 137 0.01 9.41 2.80
N ALA A 138 -0.87 9.87 3.70
CA ALA A 138 -1.13 11.29 3.92
C ALA A 138 0.10 12.06 4.42
N ASP A 139 0.99 11.39 5.15
CA ASP A 139 2.28 11.94 5.60
C ASP A 139 3.37 11.88 4.47
N GLY A 140 2.99 11.51 3.24
CA GLY A 140 3.86 11.53 2.05
C GLY A 140 4.68 10.26 1.82
N LEU A 141 4.45 9.18 2.57
CA LEU A 141 5.10 7.90 2.34
C LEU A 141 4.43 7.15 1.17
N LYS A 142 5.22 6.37 0.45
CA LYS A 142 4.73 5.43 -0.57
C LYS A 142 4.34 4.13 0.11
N VAL A 143 3.04 3.84 0.16
CA VAL A 143 2.48 2.75 0.97
C VAL A 143 1.79 1.71 0.10
N GLY A 144 2.04 0.44 0.43
CA GLY A 144 1.31 -0.70 -0.11
C GLY A 144 0.61 -1.51 0.99
N VAL A 145 -0.49 -2.16 0.64
CA VAL A 145 -1.18 -3.12 1.52
C VAL A 145 -1.45 -4.40 0.77
N VAL A 146 -1.05 -5.52 1.36
CA VAL A 146 -1.46 -6.87 0.95
C VAL A 146 -2.53 -7.35 1.92
N ASP A 147 -3.73 -7.55 1.44
CA ASP A 147 -4.79 -8.23 2.19
C ASP A 147 -4.60 -9.75 2.03
N ALA A 148 -4.02 -10.36 3.04
CA ALA A 148 -3.75 -11.80 3.11
C ALA A 148 -4.83 -12.56 3.89
N ASP A 149 -5.88 -11.89 4.37
CA ASP A 149 -7.04 -12.54 5.00
C ASP A 149 -8.02 -13.03 3.93
N ILE A 150 -7.79 -14.26 3.50
CA ILE A 150 -8.51 -14.88 2.38
C ILE A 150 -9.98 -15.08 2.66
N TYR A 151 -10.34 -15.31 3.92
CA TYR A 151 -11.72 -15.58 4.33
C TYR A 151 -12.49 -14.31 4.69
N GLY A 152 -11.76 -13.24 5.05
CA GLY A 152 -12.31 -11.98 5.52
C GLY A 152 -11.80 -10.75 4.77
N HIS A 153 -11.47 -10.92 3.49
CA HIS A 153 -10.90 -9.85 2.64
C HIS A 153 -11.77 -8.58 2.66
N SER A 154 -11.37 -7.60 3.44
CA SER A 154 -12.13 -6.36 3.66
C SER A 154 -11.33 -5.09 3.33
N VAL A 155 -10.01 -5.20 3.22
CA VAL A 155 -9.11 -4.05 3.04
C VAL A 155 -9.44 -3.21 1.80
N PRO A 156 -9.69 -3.77 0.60
CA PRO A 156 -10.00 -2.96 -0.57
C PRO A 156 -11.24 -2.08 -0.35
N ARG A 157 -12.32 -2.67 0.16
CA ARG A 157 -13.58 -1.96 0.45
C ARG A 157 -13.36 -0.86 1.48
N MET A 158 -12.69 -1.17 2.59
CA MET A 158 -12.42 -0.20 3.66
C MET A 158 -11.52 0.96 3.21
N LEU A 159 -10.67 0.72 2.20
CA LEU A 159 -9.81 1.73 1.61
C LEU A 159 -10.49 2.54 0.50
N GLY A 160 -11.64 2.11 0.00
CA GLY A 160 -12.33 2.70 -1.15
C GLY A 160 -11.66 2.35 -2.49
N ALA A 161 -11.00 1.20 -2.56
CA ALA A 161 -10.34 0.71 -3.77
C ALA A 161 -11.27 -0.19 -4.58
N ASP A 162 -12.13 0.41 -5.41
CA ASP A 162 -13.12 -0.31 -6.22
C ASP A 162 -12.55 -0.88 -7.53
N GLY A 163 -11.30 -0.53 -7.85
CA GLY A 163 -10.61 -0.98 -9.06
C GLY A 163 -10.23 -2.46 -9.02
N ARG A 164 -10.29 -3.13 -10.18
CA ARG A 164 -9.69 -4.46 -10.34
C ARG A 164 -8.23 -4.33 -10.74
N PRO A 165 -7.35 -5.23 -10.29
CA PRO A 165 -5.99 -5.29 -10.78
C PRO A 165 -5.99 -5.48 -12.30
N THR A 166 -5.13 -4.72 -12.98
CA THR A 166 -4.84 -4.95 -14.41
C THR A 166 -3.57 -5.78 -14.54
N GLN A 167 -3.27 -6.25 -15.74
CA GLN A 167 -2.11 -7.10 -15.95
C GLN A 167 -1.32 -6.62 -17.16
N VAL A 168 -0.01 -6.45 -16.96
CA VAL A 168 0.95 -6.18 -18.04
C VAL A 168 1.88 -7.38 -18.11
N GLU A 169 1.70 -8.22 -19.12
CA GLU A 169 2.34 -9.53 -19.22
C GLU A 169 2.10 -10.36 -17.95
N ASN A 170 3.18 -10.74 -17.26
CA ASN A 170 3.11 -11.48 -16.00
C ASN A 170 3.13 -10.58 -14.76
N MET A 171 2.97 -9.27 -14.93
CA MET A 171 3.01 -8.31 -13.83
C MET A 171 1.60 -7.82 -13.52
N ILE A 172 1.24 -7.85 -12.25
CA ILE A 172 -0.05 -7.40 -11.73
C ILE A 172 0.07 -5.94 -11.34
N MET A 173 -0.76 -5.09 -11.92
CA MET A 173 -0.85 -3.68 -11.56
C MET A 173 -1.91 -3.53 -10.47
N PRO A 174 -1.52 -3.18 -9.23
CA PRO A 174 -2.47 -3.06 -8.13
C PRO A 174 -3.28 -1.77 -8.28
N PRO A 175 -4.58 -1.77 -8.00
CA PRO A 175 -5.33 -0.53 -7.86
C PRO A 175 -4.81 0.27 -6.67
N SER A 176 -5.08 1.56 -6.68
CA SER A 176 -4.73 2.47 -5.59
C SER A 176 -5.91 3.32 -5.18
N ALA A 177 -6.03 3.58 -3.88
CA ALA A 177 -6.98 4.53 -3.33
C ALA A 177 -6.32 5.28 -2.16
N ASN A 178 -6.64 6.55 -2.00
CA ASN A 178 -6.09 7.39 -0.94
C ASN A 178 -4.55 7.36 -0.85
N GLY A 179 -3.85 7.25 -1.99
CA GLY A 179 -2.39 7.17 -2.05
C GLY A 179 -1.79 5.81 -1.67
N VAL A 180 -2.62 4.81 -1.41
CA VAL A 180 -2.20 3.45 -1.01
C VAL A 180 -2.44 2.48 -2.14
N LYS A 181 -1.42 1.72 -2.55
CA LYS A 181 -1.55 0.56 -3.45
C LYS A 181 -2.09 -0.62 -2.66
N VAL A 182 -3.06 -1.35 -3.22
CA VAL A 182 -3.66 -2.49 -2.52
C VAL A 182 -3.82 -3.70 -3.43
N ILE A 183 -3.54 -4.87 -2.87
CA ILE A 183 -3.84 -6.16 -3.50
C ILE A 183 -4.52 -7.06 -2.50
N SER A 184 -5.56 -7.75 -2.92
CA SER A 184 -6.30 -8.73 -2.12
C SER A 184 -6.68 -9.92 -2.98
N ILE A 185 -6.75 -11.09 -2.36
CA ILE A 185 -7.21 -12.31 -3.03
C ILE A 185 -8.67 -12.16 -3.54
N GLY A 186 -9.48 -11.38 -2.82
CA GLY A 186 -10.86 -11.11 -3.20
C GLY A 186 -11.01 -10.39 -4.56
N MET A 187 -9.97 -9.70 -5.02
CA MET A 187 -9.98 -9.03 -6.32
C MET A 187 -9.92 -10.00 -7.51
N PHE A 188 -9.45 -11.24 -7.28
CA PHE A 188 -9.29 -12.28 -8.31
C PHE A 188 -10.42 -13.31 -8.30
N THR A 189 -11.25 -13.33 -7.26
CA THR A 189 -12.38 -14.25 -7.14
C THR A 189 -13.65 -13.62 -7.70
N PRO A 190 -14.33 -14.23 -8.68
CA PRO A 190 -15.61 -13.74 -9.17
C PRO A 190 -16.69 -13.89 -8.10
N GLY A 191 -17.25 -12.78 -7.63
CA GLY A 191 -18.34 -12.79 -6.63
C GLY A 191 -17.88 -13.33 -5.26
N ASN A 192 -18.85 -13.72 -4.41
CA ASN A 192 -18.63 -14.31 -3.08
C ASN A 192 -18.50 -15.84 -3.13
N ALA A 193 -17.95 -16.42 -4.19
CA ALA A 193 -17.78 -17.86 -4.28
C ALA A 193 -16.80 -18.36 -3.21
N PRO A 194 -17.20 -19.34 -2.37
CA PRO A 194 -16.28 -19.91 -1.39
C PRO A 194 -15.18 -20.70 -2.10
N VAL A 195 -13.96 -20.22 -2.00
CA VAL A 195 -12.78 -20.93 -2.48
C VAL A 195 -12.11 -21.62 -1.31
N VAL A 196 -11.95 -22.94 -1.42
CA VAL A 196 -11.23 -23.71 -0.38
C VAL A 196 -9.72 -23.55 -0.62
N TRP A 197 -9.10 -22.71 0.18
CA TRP A 197 -7.66 -22.49 0.15
C TRP A 197 -6.94 -23.47 1.07
N ARG A 198 -5.92 -24.16 0.55
CA ARG A 198 -5.01 -25.01 1.34
C ARG A 198 -3.69 -24.28 1.57
N GLY A 199 -2.97 -24.58 2.65
CA GLY A 199 -1.71 -23.91 3.01
C GLY A 199 -0.73 -23.65 1.86
N PRO A 200 -0.40 -24.63 1.00
CA PRO A 200 0.49 -24.41 -0.15
C PRO A 200 -0.05 -23.44 -1.20
N MET A 201 -1.38 -23.33 -1.35
CA MET A 201 -2.00 -22.35 -2.27
C MET A 201 -1.89 -20.93 -1.70
N LEU A 202 -2.04 -20.80 -0.40
CA LEU A 202 -1.88 -19.54 0.33
C LEU A 202 -0.46 -18.99 0.20
N HIS A 203 0.52 -19.84 0.41
CA HIS A 203 1.94 -19.51 0.26
C HIS A 203 2.24 -19.02 -1.16
N ARG A 204 1.73 -19.70 -2.19
CA ARG A 204 1.89 -19.30 -3.60
C ARG A 204 1.21 -17.97 -3.91
N ALA A 205 0.00 -17.76 -3.42
CA ALA A 205 -0.71 -16.50 -3.62
C ALA A 205 0.04 -15.33 -2.98
N LEU A 206 0.50 -15.51 -1.74
CA LEU A 206 1.31 -14.50 -1.06
C LEU A 206 2.63 -14.23 -1.80
N GLN A 207 3.30 -15.28 -2.28
CA GLN A 207 4.51 -15.13 -3.10
C GLN A 207 4.23 -14.34 -4.38
N GLN A 208 3.11 -14.62 -5.07
CA GLN A 208 2.70 -13.86 -6.25
C GLN A 208 2.42 -12.39 -5.91
N PHE A 209 1.74 -12.11 -4.81
CA PHE A 209 1.46 -10.74 -4.39
C PHE A 209 2.72 -9.97 -4.03
N LEU A 210 3.72 -10.63 -3.48
CA LEU A 210 4.98 -9.99 -3.13
C LEU A 210 5.95 -9.84 -4.32
N ALA A 211 5.92 -10.78 -5.29
CA ALA A 211 6.88 -10.83 -6.38
C ALA A 211 6.33 -10.33 -7.74
N ASP A 212 5.07 -10.65 -8.06
CA ASP A 212 4.50 -10.37 -9.39
C ASP A 212 3.68 -9.06 -9.42
N VAL A 213 3.31 -8.49 -8.26
CA VAL A 213 2.64 -7.19 -8.18
C VAL A 213 3.65 -6.06 -8.35
N TYR A 214 3.31 -5.08 -9.19
CA TYR A 214 4.11 -3.88 -9.37
C TYR A 214 3.92 -2.90 -8.22
N TRP A 215 4.72 -3.07 -7.19
CA TRP A 215 4.71 -2.19 -6.03
C TRP A 215 5.42 -0.85 -6.29
N GLY A 216 6.38 -0.82 -7.22
CA GLY A 216 7.29 0.30 -7.39
C GLY A 216 8.21 0.43 -6.17
N ASP A 217 8.59 1.66 -5.89
CA ASP A 217 9.51 1.98 -4.80
C ASP A 217 8.71 2.38 -3.56
N LEU A 218 8.39 1.41 -2.70
CA LEU A 218 7.64 1.62 -1.47
C LEU A 218 8.53 2.02 -0.29
N ASP A 219 8.01 2.90 0.59
CA ASP A 219 8.57 3.15 1.91
C ASP A 219 8.05 2.15 2.94
N VAL A 220 6.76 1.77 2.83
CA VAL A 220 6.09 0.86 3.76
C VAL A 220 5.21 -0.13 3.00
N LEU A 221 5.24 -1.40 3.42
CA LEU A 221 4.31 -2.43 3.01
C LEU A 221 3.64 -3.03 4.27
N LEU A 222 2.31 -2.96 4.35
CA LEU A 222 1.56 -3.64 5.40
C LEU A 222 0.95 -4.92 4.85
N LEU A 223 1.07 -6.01 5.61
CA LEU A 223 0.47 -7.31 5.31
C LEU A 223 -0.65 -7.55 6.33
N ASP A 224 -1.91 -7.47 5.91
CA ASP A 224 -3.06 -7.74 6.76
C ASP A 224 -3.28 -9.26 6.84
N LEU A 225 -2.81 -9.89 7.92
CA LEU A 225 -2.83 -11.35 8.06
C LEU A 225 -4.21 -11.86 8.50
N PRO A 226 -4.59 -13.12 8.20
CA PRO A 226 -5.76 -13.71 8.81
C PRO A 226 -5.63 -13.79 10.34
N PRO A 227 -6.74 -13.86 11.07
CA PRO A 227 -6.71 -14.03 12.52
C PRO A 227 -6.08 -15.36 12.92
N GLY A 228 -5.36 -15.35 14.02
CA GLY A 228 -4.63 -16.51 14.52
C GLY A 228 -3.17 -16.55 14.07
N THR A 229 -2.50 -17.63 14.40
CA THR A 229 -1.04 -17.79 14.25
C THR A 229 -0.71 -18.97 13.32
N GLY A 230 -1.46 -19.10 12.21
CA GLY A 230 -1.39 -20.23 11.32
C GLY A 230 -0.30 -20.16 10.24
N ASP A 231 -0.42 -21.02 9.23
CA ASP A 231 0.54 -21.24 8.14
C ASP A 231 0.95 -19.95 7.38
N ILE A 232 0.09 -18.93 7.40
CA ILE A 232 0.38 -17.68 6.70
C ILE A 232 1.47 -16.84 7.38
N ALA A 233 1.52 -16.84 8.71
CA ALA A 233 2.59 -16.16 9.44
C ALA A 233 3.95 -16.79 9.15
N ILE A 234 4.01 -18.13 9.06
CA ILE A 234 5.20 -18.87 8.66
C ILE A 234 5.57 -18.54 7.21
N SER A 235 4.57 -18.48 6.32
CA SER A 235 4.79 -18.11 4.91
C SER A 235 5.36 -16.70 4.76
N VAL A 236 4.86 -15.72 5.53
CA VAL A 236 5.40 -14.36 5.56
C VAL A 236 6.86 -14.36 6.02
N ALA A 237 7.16 -15.09 7.09
CA ALA A 237 8.52 -15.18 7.61
C ALA A 237 9.51 -15.81 6.61
N GLN A 238 9.06 -16.76 5.82
CA GLN A 238 9.87 -17.39 4.77
C GLN A 238 10.08 -16.46 3.57
N LEU A 239 9.03 -15.73 3.15
CA LEU A 239 9.05 -14.86 1.98
C LEU A 239 9.66 -13.50 2.26
N VAL A 240 9.49 -12.97 3.48
CA VAL A 240 10.00 -11.66 3.92
C VAL A 240 10.57 -11.79 5.35
N PRO A 241 11.75 -12.36 5.52
CA PRO A 241 12.34 -12.62 6.85
C PRO A 241 12.56 -11.36 7.70
N ASN A 242 12.71 -10.21 7.05
CA ASN A 242 12.88 -8.90 7.68
C ASN A 242 11.56 -8.19 8.02
N ALA A 243 10.40 -8.81 7.80
CA ALA A 243 9.12 -8.25 8.21
C ALA A 243 9.03 -8.14 9.73
N GLU A 244 8.54 -7.00 10.22
CA GLU A 244 8.30 -6.75 11.65
C GLU A 244 6.82 -7.03 11.97
N ILE A 245 6.56 -7.71 13.09
CA ILE A 245 5.20 -8.07 13.50
C ILE A 245 4.59 -6.94 14.30
N LEU A 246 3.41 -6.46 13.88
CA LEU A 246 2.55 -5.55 14.61
C LEU A 246 1.34 -6.33 15.15
N VAL A 247 1.18 -6.38 16.47
CA VAL A 247 0.09 -7.14 17.10
C VAL A 247 -1.08 -6.23 17.41
N VAL A 248 -2.28 -6.56 16.92
CA VAL A 248 -3.53 -5.86 17.25
C VAL A 248 -4.35 -6.70 18.22
N THR A 249 -4.76 -6.11 19.31
CA THR A 249 -5.56 -6.75 20.36
C THR A 249 -6.68 -5.84 20.88
N THR A 250 -7.43 -6.30 21.86
CA THR A 250 -8.49 -5.55 22.59
C THR A 250 -8.23 -5.58 24.08
N PRO A 251 -8.86 -4.72 24.91
CA PRO A 251 -8.63 -4.65 26.35
C PRO A 251 -8.95 -5.92 27.14
N GLN A 252 -9.65 -6.88 26.55
CA GLN A 252 -10.08 -8.11 27.22
C GLN A 252 -8.91 -8.96 27.71
N GLN A 253 -8.97 -9.48 28.91
CA GLN A 253 -7.93 -10.30 29.54
C GLN A 253 -7.63 -11.63 28.79
N ALA A 254 -8.59 -12.18 28.05
CA ALA A 254 -8.36 -13.34 27.16
C ALA A 254 -7.30 -13.09 26.07
N ALA A 255 -6.80 -11.86 25.95
CA ALA A 255 -5.72 -11.49 25.04
C ALA A 255 -4.34 -12.11 25.42
N ALA A 256 -4.14 -12.53 26.70
CA ALA A 256 -2.86 -13.11 27.12
C ALA A 256 -2.48 -14.40 26.39
N GLU A 257 -3.45 -15.27 26.10
CA GLU A 257 -3.21 -16.50 25.31
C GLU A 257 -2.78 -16.22 23.87
N VAL A 258 -3.19 -15.08 23.35
CA VAL A 258 -2.83 -14.56 22.04
C VAL A 258 -1.36 -14.14 21.99
N ALA A 259 -0.87 -13.52 23.07
CA ALA A 259 0.49 -13.09 23.18
C ALA A 259 1.47 -14.27 23.12
N GLU A 260 1.16 -15.34 23.82
CA GLU A 260 2.02 -16.53 23.85
C GLU A 260 2.18 -17.15 22.46
N ARG A 261 1.09 -17.25 21.69
CA ARG A 261 1.12 -17.82 20.33
C ARG A 261 1.88 -16.93 19.35
N ALA A 262 1.58 -15.63 19.32
CA ALA A 262 2.27 -14.69 18.45
C ALA A 262 3.77 -14.58 18.79
N GLY A 263 4.10 -14.55 20.09
CA GLY A 263 5.47 -14.55 20.58
C GLY A 263 6.23 -15.81 20.19
N SER A 264 5.62 -16.99 20.32
CA SER A 264 6.22 -18.26 19.93
C SER A 264 6.55 -18.32 18.43
N ILE A 265 5.66 -17.80 17.58
CA ILE A 265 5.93 -17.72 16.13
C ILE A 265 7.05 -16.73 15.85
N ALA A 266 7.03 -15.55 16.46
CA ALA A 266 8.09 -14.55 16.27
C ALA A 266 9.47 -15.11 16.63
N VAL A 267 9.57 -15.87 17.72
CA VAL A 267 10.81 -16.55 18.14
C VAL A 267 11.22 -17.61 17.12
N GLN A 268 10.28 -18.47 16.69
CA GLN A 268 10.56 -19.54 15.71
C GLN A 268 10.99 -19.01 14.36
N THR A 269 10.44 -17.86 13.96
CA THR A 269 10.71 -17.22 12.66
C THR A 269 11.79 -16.16 12.71
N HIS A 270 12.35 -15.88 13.90
CA HIS A 270 13.35 -14.84 14.15
C HIS A 270 12.87 -13.42 13.72
N GLN A 271 11.55 -13.19 13.75
CA GLN A 271 10.98 -11.89 13.41
C GLN A 271 10.85 -11.01 14.65
N LYS A 272 11.09 -9.71 14.45
CA LYS A 272 10.94 -8.70 15.51
C LYS A 272 9.47 -8.32 15.66
N ILE A 273 8.99 -8.25 16.90
CA ILE A 273 7.70 -7.62 17.22
C ILE A 273 7.93 -6.14 17.46
N VAL A 274 7.35 -5.28 16.62
CA VAL A 274 7.53 -3.83 16.69
C VAL A 274 6.71 -3.21 17.82
N GLY A 275 5.58 -3.83 18.17
CA GLY A 275 4.73 -3.40 19.27
C GLY A 275 3.31 -3.95 19.22
N VAL A 276 2.53 -3.51 20.18
CA VAL A 276 1.12 -3.87 20.35
C VAL A 276 0.25 -2.63 20.16
N VAL A 277 -0.85 -2.76 19.45
CA VAL A 277 -1.94 -1.78 19.33
C VAL A 277 -3.16 -2.34 20.04
N GLU A 278 -3.64 -1.62 21.06
CA GLU A 278 -4.91 -1.95 21.73
C GLU A 278 -6.04 -1.22 21.04
N ASN A 279 -6.90 -1.94 20.36
CA ASN A 279 -8.09 -1.39 19.71
C ASN A 279 -9.32 -1.57 20.61
N MET A 280 -10.35 -0.75 20.42
CA MET A 280 -11.58 -0.73 21.22
C MET A 280 -11.32 -0.43 22.70
N SER A 281 -10.40 0.46 22.98
CA SER A 281 -9.92 0.84 24.32
C SER A 281 -10.80 1.89 24.96
N GLY A 282 -12.03 1.51 25.32
CA GLY A 282 -13.02 2.39 25.90
C GLY A 282 -13.86 3.14 24.86
N LEU A 283 -15.02 3.64 25.33
CA LEU A 283 -15.96 4.44 24.56
C LEU A 283 -16.12 5.82 25.21
N PRO A 284 -15.74 6.91 24.52
CA PRO A 284 -16.07 8.25 25.02
C PRO A 284 -17.60 8.42 25.06
N CYS A 285 -18.13 8.78 26.21
CA CYS A 285 -19.57 9.01 26.36
C CYS A 285 -20.00 10.22 25.52
N PRO A 286 -21.00 10.09 24.62
CA PRO A 286 -21.42 11.19 23.76
C PRO A 286 -22.08 12.38 24.50
N HIS A 287 -22.32 12.24 25.81
CA HIS A 287 -22.98 13.27 26.62
C HIS A 287 -22.04 14.00 27.58
N CYS A 288 -20.99 13.32 28.07
CA CYS A 288 -20.11 13.90 29.11
C CYS A 288 -18.61 13.65 28.87
N ASP A 289 -18.25 13.02 27.74
CA ASP A 289 -16.88 12.64 27.37
C ASP A 289 -16.17 11.69 28.36
N GLU A 290 -16.85 11.21 29.40
CA GLU A 290 -16.31 10.22 30.31
C GLU A 290 -16.08 8.89 29.60
N MET A 291 -14.90 8.28 29.81
CA MET A 291 -14.54 7.01 29.15
C MET A 291 -15.26 5.84 29.82
N VAL A 292 -15.98 5.06 29.03
CA VAL A 292 -16.65 3.83 29.46
C VAL A 292 -15.84 2.61 28.97
N ASP A 293 -15.38 1.79 29.91
CA ASP A 293 -14.55 0.61 29.63
C ASP A 293 -15.42 -0.58 29.19
N VAL A 294 -15.97 -0.51 27.97
CA VAL A 294 -16.91 -1.51 27.42
C VAL A 294 -16.30 -2.92 27.42
N PHE A 295 -15.02 -3.04 27.13
CA PHE A 295 -14.29 -4.32 27.02
C PHE A 295 -13.26 -4.53 28.13
N GLY A 296 -13.31 -3.72 29.21
CA GLY A 296 -12.30 -3.71 30.26
C GLY A 296 -11.08 -2.88 29.90
N THR A 297 -9.99 -3.06 30.63
CA THR A 297 -8.75 -2.27 30.50
C THR A 297 -7.50 -3.14 30.54
N GLY A 298 -6.41 -2.67 29.96
CA GLY A 298 -5.06 -3.21 30.16
C GLY A 298 -4.71 -4.46 29.35
N GLY A 299 -5.58 -4.95 28.47
CA GLY A 299 -5.29 -6.12 27.65
C GLY A 299 -4.08 -5.92 26.74
N GLY A 300 -3.89 -4.73 26.19
CA GLY A 300 -2.72 -4.39 25.37
C GLY A 300 -1.41 -4.48 26.15
N GLN A 301 -1.39 -4.01 27.39
CA GLN A 301 -0.21 -4.10 28.25
C GLN A 301 0.08 -5.56 28.65
N LEU A 302 -0.94 -6.34 28.98
CA LEU A 302 -0.77 -7.78 29.29
C LEU A 302 -0.17 -8.54 28.11
N VAL A 303 -0.62 -8.24 26.88
CA VAL A 303 -0.05 -8.81 25.64
C VAL A 303 1.42 -8.38 25.48
N ALA A 304 1.72 -7.10 25.63
CA ALA A 304 3.08 -6.56 25.49
C ALA A 304 4.06 -7.18 26.50
N ASP A 305 3.64 -7.33 27.76
CA ASP A 305 4.43 -7.97 28.81
C ASP A 305 4.65 -9.47 28.55
N GLY A 306 3.60 -10.16 28.07
CA GLY A 306 3.69 -11.57 27.66
C GLY A 306 4.67 -11.77 26.52
N LEU A 307 4.57 -10.95 25.47
CA LEU A 307 5.48 -10.96 24.32
C LEU A 307 6.92 -10.64 24.72
N THR A 308 7.11 -9.65 25.61
CA THR A 308 8.44 -9.32 26.17
C THR A 308 9.07 -10.50 26.88
N ARG A 309 8.30 -11.21 27.72
CA ARG A 309 8.79 -12.43 28.40
C ARG A 309 9.17 -13.55 27.41
N THR A 310 8.32 -13.77 26.38
CA THR A 310 8.52 -14.86 25.43
C THR A 310 9.68 -14.59 24.48
N THR A 311 9.82 -13.35 24.00
CA THR A 311 10.87 -13.00 23.02
C THR A 311 12.19 -12.58 23.64
N GLY A 312 12.20 -12.20 24.92
CA GLY A 312 13.36 -11.61 25.60
C GLY A 312 13.68 -10.17 25.14
N ALA A 313 12.89 -9.57 24.26
CA ALA A 313 13.04 -8.21 23.77
C ALA A 313 11.84 -7.35 24.22
N THR A 314 12.09 -6.11 24.61
CA THR A 314 11.02 -5.20 25.01
C THR A 314 10.03 -4.95 23.87
N VAL A 315 8.75 -5.26 24.12
CA VAL A 315 7.65 -5.02 23.17
C VAL A 315 6.77 -3.90 23.73
N PRO A 316 6.75 -2.71 23.11
CA PRO A 316 5.96 -1.58 23.63
C PRO A 316 4.48 -1.68 23.22
N VAL A 317 3.59 -1.08 24.01
CA VAL A 317 2.27 -0.66 23.56
C VAL A 317 2.42 0.63 22.75
N LEU A 318 2.14 0.58 21.45
CA LEU A 318 2.28 1.72 20.56
C LEU A 318 1.14 2.74 20.74
N GLY A 319 -0.04 2.26 21.15
CA GLY A 319 -1.18 3.12 21.44
C GLY A 319 -2.45 2.34 21.66
N SER A 320 -3.45 3.07 22.16
CA SER A 320 -4.80 2.56 22.40
C SER A 320 -5.78 3.37 21.57
N ILE A 321 -6.64 2.69 20.81
CA ILE A 321 -7.61 3.29 19.90
C ILE A 321 -8.98 3.15 20.55
N PRO A 322 -9.68 4.25 20.87
CA PRO A 322 -11.01 4.19 21.44
C PRO A 322 -12.05 3.65 20.45
N ILE A 323 -13.18 3.21 20.96
CA ILE A 323 -14.35 2.90 20.15
C ILE A 323 -14.87 4.21 19.55
N ASP A 324 -14.99 4.25 18.23
CA ASP A 324 -15.47 5.42 17.50
C ASP A 324 -16.40 4.97 16.36
N VAL A 325 -17.62 5.51 16.36
CA VAL A 325 -18.61 5.20 15.32
C VAL A 325 -18.10 5.60 13.93
N ARG A 326 -17.36 6.72 13.84
CA ARG A 326 -16.79 7.21 12.57
C ARG A 326 -15.77 6.27 11.97
N LEU A 327 -15.01 5.54 12.82
CA LEU A 327 -14.07 4.51 12.34
C LEU A 327 -14.83 3.36 11.66
N ARG A 328 -15.97 2.95 12.19
CA ARG A 328 -16.84 1.93 11.58
C ARG A 328 -17.46 2.44 10.28
N GLU A 329 -18.11 3.61 10.33
CA GLU A 329 -18.77 4.22 9.17
C GLU A 329 -17.79 4.46 8.02
N GLY A 330 -16.62 5.03 8.32
CA GLY A 330 -15.55 5.23 7.35
C GLY A 330 -15.09 3.92 6.70
N GLY A 331 -15.00 2.84 7.48
CA GLY A 331 -14.70 1.51 6.96
C GLY A 331 -15.77 0.95 6.03
N ASP A 332 -17.06 1.20 6.32
CA ASP A 332 -18.18 0.78 5.49
C ASP A 332 -18.26 1.57 4.17
N GLU A 333 -17.90 2.86 4.22
CA GLU A 333 -17.95 3.78 3.08
C GLU A 333 -16.68 3.82 2.25
N GLY A 334 -15.61 3.14 2.67
CA GLY A 334 -14.31 3.22 2.00
C GLY A 334 -13.59 4.56 2.20
N LYS A 335 -13.85 5.22 3.33
CA LYS A 335 -13.31 6.55 3.70
C LYS A 335 -12.58 6.44 5.05
N PRO A 336 -11.28 6.14 5.09
CA PRO A 336 -10.53 6.01 6.34
C PRO A 336 -10.66 7.22 7.25
N VAL A 337 -10.98 7.03 8.53
CA VAL A 337 -11.24 8.11 9.50
C VAL A 337 -10.05 9.04 9.69
N VAL A 338 -8.84 8.55 9.53
CA VAL A 338 -7.61 9.36 9.60
C VAL A 338 -7.53 10.44 8.52
N LEU A 339 -8.34 10.32 7.44
CA LEU A 339 -8.44 11.29 6.36
C LEU A 339 -9.67 12.18 6.48
N THR A 340 -10.82 11.60 6.91
CA THR A 340 -12.10 12.32 6.97
C THR A 340 -12.29 13.09 8.27
N ASP A 341 -11.78 12.56 9.38
CA ASP A 341 -11.87 13.18 10.71
C ASP A 341 -10.59 12.87 11.54
N PRO A 342 -9.43 13.45 11.12
CA PRO A 342 -8.12 13.15 11.71
C PRO A 342 -8.00 13.55 13.17
N ASP A 343 -8.82 14.51 13.63
CA ASP A 343 -8.82 15.03 15.00
C ASP A 343 -9.79 14.28 15.91
N SER A 344 -10.55 13.32 15.37
CA SER A 344 -11.36 12.43 16.18
C SER A 344 -10.51 11.60 17.14
N PRO A 345 -11.07 11.10 18.26
CA PRO A 345 -10.32 10.27 19.21
C PRO A 345 -9.63 9.07 18.54
N ALA A 346 -10.32 8.37 17.63
CA ALA A 346 -9.73 7.26 16.87
C ALA A 346 -8.74 7.75 15.81
N GLY A 347 -9.06 8.81 15.07
CA GLY A 347 -8.18 9.40 14.05
C GLY A 347 -6.85 9.84 14.62
N SER A 348 -6.87 10.62 15.71
CA SER A 348 -5.67 11.09 16.42
C SER A 348 -4.82 9.93 16.96
N ALA A 349 -5.45 8.91 17.56
CA ALA A 349 -4.73 7.75 18.07
C ALA A 349 -4.03 6.97 16.94
N LEU A 350 -4.74 6.71 15.82
CA LEU A 350 -4.21 6.01 14.66
C LEU A 350 -3.05 6.76 13.99
N ARG A 351 -3.16 8.09 13.86
CA ARG A 351 -2.07 8.93 13.32
C ARG A 351 -0.85 8.92 14.25
N ALA A 352 -1.06 8.99 15.56
CA ALA A 352 0.04 8.90 16.52
C ALA A 352 0.76 7.54 16.46
N ILE A 353 0.02 6.43 16.26
CA ILE A 353 0.60 5.10 16.06
C ILE A 353 1.35 5.05 14.73
N ALA A 354 0.78 5.55 13.63
CA ALA A 354 1.44 5.61 12.33
C ALA A 354 2.78 6.37 12.39
N GLY A 355 2.81 7.51 13.08
CA GLY A 355 4.04 8.28 13.29
C GLY A 355 5.13 7.53 14.08
N LYS A 356 4.75 6.66 15.04
CA LYS A 356 5.71 5.80 15.78
C LYS A 356 6.28 4.68 14.92
N LEU A 357 5.47 4.13 14.03
CA LEU A 357 5.92 3.09 13.11
C LEU A 357 6.85 3.68 12.04
N GLY A 358 6.50 4.81 11.46
CA GLY A 358 7.28 5.57 10.49
C GLY A 358 7.74 4.75 9.27
N GLY A 359 8.11 5.43 8.21
CA GLY A 359 8.94 4.87 7.15
C GLY A 359 10.42 5.10 7.49
N ARG A 360 11.35 4.36 6.91
CA ARG A 360 12.74 4.78 6.90
C ARG A 360 12.79 6.14 6.22
N GLN A 361 13.28 7.17 6.92
CA GLN A 361 13.67 8.39 6.23
C GLN A 361 14.72 7.95 5.19
N ARG A 362 14.40 8.10 3.92
CA ARG A 362 15.38 7.95 2.86
C ARG A 362 16.42 9.02 3.14
N GLY A 363 17.60 8.64 3.62
CA GLY A 363 18.76 9.52 3.63
C GLY A 363 18.99 10.04 2.21
N LEU A 364 19.91 10.95 1.99
CA LEU A 364 20.24 11.56 0.71
C LEU A 364 20.58 10.57 -0.43
N SER A 365 20.48 9.26 -0.20
CA SER A 365 20.64 8.16 -1.14
C SER A 365 19.52 8.19 -2.17
N GLY A 366 19.86 8.59 -3.41
CA GLY A 366 18.92 8.74 -4.52
C GLY A 366 18.48 10.17 -4.83
N MET A 367 18.83 11.14 -4.01
CA MET A 367 18.71 12.55 -4.38
C MET A 367 19.87 12.93 -5.32
N SER A 368 19.56 13.45 -6.51
CA SER A 368 20.55 14.06 -7.39
C SER A 368 21.21 15.20 -6.62
N LEU A 369 22.45 14.97 -6.23
CA LEU A 369 23.30 16.02 -5.69
C LEU A 369 23.59 17.00 -6.83
N GLY A 370 22.91 18.01 -7.11
CA GLY A 370 23.11 18.97 -8.19
C GLY A 370 24.56 19.53 -8.35
N ILE A 371 25.53 18.64 -8.25
CA ILE A 371 26.96 18.92 -8.41
C ILE A 371 27.29 18.65 -9.88
N THR A 372 27.22 19.68 -10.70
CA THR A 372 27.83 19.65 -12.03
C THR A 372 29.34 19.74 -11.86
N PRO A 373 30.14 18.79 -12.36
CA PRO A 373 31.59 18.92 -12.35
C PRO A 373 31.96 20.18 -13.15
N ARG A 374 32.55 21.14 -12.50
CA ARG A 374 33.12 22.30 -13.20
C ARG A 374 34.42 21.79 -13.88
N ASN A 375 34.30 21.48 -15.16
CA ASN A 375 35.52 21.29 -15.97
C ASN A 375 36.32 22.59 -15.93
N LYS A 376 37.38 22.59 -15.13
CA LYS A 376 38.50 23.48 -15.32
C LYS A 376 39.47 22.73 -16.23
N PHE A 377 39.48 23.11 -17.49
CA PHE A 377 40.71 23.24 -18.32
C PHE A 377 40.35 24.10 -19.52
#